data_1535e6dee0ed6434228f95120c8be3fe
#
_entry.id   1535e6dee0ed6434228f95120c8be3fe
#
_cell.length_a   1.000
_cell.length_b   1.000
_cell.length_c   1.000
_cell.angle_alpha   90.00
_cell.angle_beta   90.00
_cell.angle_gamma   90.00
#
_symmetry.space_group_name_H-M   'P 1'
#
loop_
_entity.id
_entity.type
_entity.pdbx_description
1 polymer ?
#
loop_
_entity_poly.entity_id
_entity_poly.type
_entity_poly.pdbx_seq_one_letter_code
_entity_poly.pdbx_strand_id
1 'polypeptide(L)'
;MKHKSFRVVVEEDYKIRILNRESLDKFLNNFEEGTMLELIVKEIENRTQLQNSYYWGQVIGSPSKEGSLMSNEMFQGYTKQELHEALKEKFDVKSTAGMEQEEFTEYINKIIRWAAEFAGMYIKEPEDL
;
A
#
# COMPACT_ATOMS: atom_id res chain seq x y z
N MET A 1 9.39 -6.36 30.83
CA MET A 1 8.12 -5.63 30.63
C MET A 1 7.36 -6.16 29.43
N LYS A 2 6.04 -6.18 29.51
CA LYS A 2 5.22 -6.61 28.39
C LYS A 2 5.18 -5.52 27.32
N HIS A 3 5.27 -5.94 26.08
CA HIS A 3 5.36 -5.02 24.95
C HIS A 3 4.69 -5.67 23.74
N LYS A 4 3.86 -4.92 23.04
CA LYS A 4 3.22 -5.40 21.82
C LYS A 4 2.86 -4.22 20.91
N SER A 5 3.02 -4.40 19.62
CA SER A 5 2.66 -3.38 18.62
C SER A 5 1.29 -3.67 18.05
N PHE A 6 0.52 -2.62 17.82
CA PHE A 6 -0.80 -2.72 17.19
C PHE A 6 -0.86 -1.73 16.04
N ARG A 7 -1.37 -2.20 14.92
CA ARG A 7 -1.48 -1.37 13.72
C ARG A 7 -2.77 -0.59 13.71
N VAL A 8 -2.68 0.66 13.28
CA VAL A 8 -3.84 1.55 13.14
C VAL A 8 -3.78 2.24 11.79
N VAL A 9 -4.94 2.70 11.31
CA VAL A 9 -5.07 3.44 10.07
C VAL A 9 -5.68 4.80 10.39
N VAL A 10 -5.12 5.85 9.80
CA VAL A 10 -5.68 7.20 9.90
C VAL A 10 -6.88 7.29 8.97
N GLU A 11 -8.02 7.70 9.52
CA GLU A 11 -9.24 7.90 8.76
C GLU A 11 -9.57 9.39 8.68
N GLU A 12 -10.70 9.73 8.09
CA GLU A 12 -11.17 11.11 7.99
C GLU A 12 -11.24 11.77 9.37
N ASP A 13 -11.03 13.09 9.41
CA ASP A 13 -11.06 13.90 10.62
C ASP A 13 -9.99 13.51 11.65
N TYR A 14 -8.85 12.98 11.17
CA TYR A 14 -7.71 12.58 12.00
C TYR A 14 -8.02 11.52 13.04
N LYS A 15 -9.07 10.73 12.81
CA LYS A 15 -9.39 9.59 13.66
C LYS A 15 -8.53 8.40 13.27
N ILE A 16 -8.30 7.51 14.22
CA ILE A 16 -7.58 6.27 13.95
C ILE A 16 -8.52 5.08 14.12
N ARG A 17 -8.35 4.09 13.24
CA ARG A 17 -9.04 2.82 13.34
C ARG A 17 -8.02 1.75 13.71
N ILE A 18 -8.28 1.04 14.78
CA ILE A 18 -7.42 -0.06 15.23
C ILE A 18 -7.79 -1.30 14.43
N LEU A 19 -6.81 -1.87 13.70
CA LEU A 19 -7.08 -2.98 12.78
C LEU A 19 -7.49 -4.27 13.50
N ASN A 20 -6.92 -4.51 14.68
CA ASN A 20 -7.27 -5.69 15.48
C ASN A 20 -7.60 -5.27 16.90
N ARG A 21 -8.82 -4.77 17.08
CA ARG A 21 -9.28 -4.28 18.39
C ARG A 21 -9.32 -5.39 19.44
N GLU A 22 -9.71 -6.59 19.04
CA GLU A 22 -9.77 -7.72 19.97
C GLU A 22 -8.39 -8.04 20.56
N SER A 23 -7.36 -8.01 19.73
CA SER A 23 -5.99 -8.26 20.18
C SER A 23 -5.51 -7.18 21.16
N LEU A 24 -5.86 -5.92 20.91
CA LEU A 24 -5.55 -4.82 21.82
C LEU A 24 -6.26 -5.01 23.16
N ASP A 25 -7.55 -5.33 23.13
CA ASP A 25 -8.32 -5.54 24.35
C ASP A 25 -7.75 -6.68 25.20
N LYS A 26 -7.35 -7.78 24.57
CA LYS A 26 -6.71 -8.90 25.24
C LYS A 26 -5.38 -8.50 25.88
N PHE A 27 -4.61 -7.68 25.18
CA PHE A 27 -3.34 -7.20 25.72
C PHE A 27 -3.57 -6.30 26.95
N LEU A 28 -4.53 -5.40 26.87
CA LEU A 28 -4.85 -4.48 27.96
C LEU A 28 -5.35 -5.22 29.21
N ASN A 29 -5.99 -6.36 29.05
CA ASN A 29 -6.44 -7.18 30.16
C ASN A 29 -5.32 -7.77 31.02
N ASN A 30 -4.07 -7.68 30.58
CA ASN A 30 -2.93 -8.11 31.37
C ASN A 30 -2.52 -7.10 32.44
N PHE A 31 -3.14 -5.92 32.47
CA PHE A 31 -2.74 -4.84 33.36
C PHE A 31 -3.87 -4.48 34.33
N GLU A 32 -3.49 -4.12 35.52
CA GLU A 32 -4.43 -3.63 36.52
C GLU A 32 -4.83 -2.20 36.22
N GLU A 33 -6.00 -1.80 36.68
CA GLU A 33 -6.45 -0.41 36.59
C GLU A 33 -5.44 0.52 37.21
N GLY A 34 -5.13 1.61 36.54
CA GLY A 34 -4.13 2.58 37.01
C GLY A 34 -2.72 2.32 36.52
N THR A 35 -2.46 1.20 35.85
CA THR A 35 -1.16 0.95 35.24
C THR A 35 -0.88 1.99 34.15
N MET A 36 0.31 2.60 34.21
CA MET A 36 0.72 3.57 33.22
C MET A 36 1.33 2.86 32.00
N LEU A 37 0.83 3.17 30.83
CA LEU A 37 1.33 2.64 29.57
C LEU A 37 1.80 3.78 28.68
N GLU A 38 2.79 3.51 27.85
CA GLU A 38 3.29 4.48 26.87
C GLU A 38 2.71 4.15 25.51
N LEU A 39 2.18 5.16 24.81
CA LEU A 39 1.70 5.03 23.46
C LEU A 39 2.67 5.73 22.52
N ILE A 40 3.22 4.97 21.57
CA ILE A 40 4.14 5.48 20.56
C ILE A 40 3.41 5.41 19.19
N VAL A 41 3.34 6.54 18.50
CA VAL A 41 2.73 6.59 17.16
C VAL A 41 3.84 6.83 16.15
N LYS A 42 3.96 5.94 15.18
CA LYS A 42 4.97 6.08 14.12
C LYS A 42 4.40 5.58 12.80
N GLU A 43 4.87 6.17 11.72
CA GLU A 43 4.52 5.70 10.40
C GLU A 43 5.19 4.36 10.14
N ILE A 44 4.44 3.42 9.57
CA ILE A 44 4.98 2.13 9.14
C ILE A 44 4.53 1.85 7.71
N GLU A 45 5.28 0.99 7.04
CA GLU A 45 4.82 0.44 5.78
C GLU A 45 3.99 -0.80 6.08
N ASN A 46 2.75 -0.82 5.56
CA ASN A 46 1.84 -1.95 5.74
C ASN A 46 1.96 -3.01 4.64
N ARG A 47 3.03 -2.92 3.87
CA ARG A 47 3.42 -3.88 2.84
C ARG A 47 4.94 -3.92 2.76
N THR A 48 5.49 -4.94 2.11
CA THR A 48 6.94 -5.08 2.03
C THR A 48 7.57 -3.97 1.19
N GLN A 49 8.82 -3.61 1.51
CA GLN A 49 9.58 -2.66 0.71
C GLN A 49 9.77 -3.17 -0.71
N LEU A 50 9.91 -4.48 -0.90
CA LEU A 50 10.03 -5.08 -2.21
C LEU A 50 8.79 -4.85 -3.06
N GLN A 51 7.60 -5.01 -2.49
CA GLN A 51 6.34 -4.72 -3.19
C GLN A 51 6.23 -3.24 -3.53
N ASN A 52 6.58 -2.37 -2.60
CA ASN A 52 6.51 -0.94 -2.81
C ASN A 52 7.50 -0.51 -3.91
N SER A 53 8.72 -1.01 -3.88
CA SER A 53 9.74 -0.76 -4.89
C SER A 53 9.32 -1.29 -6.26
N TYR A 54 8.71 -2.46 -6.30
CA TYR A 54 8.18 -3.05 -7.52
C TYR A 54 7.08 -2.17 -8.12
N TYR A 55 6.13 -1.72 -7.32
CA TYR A 55 5.03 -0.87 -7.78
C TYR A 55 5.55 0.43 -8.40
N TRP A 56 6.38 1.17 -7.65
CA TRP A 56 6.87 2.47 -8.12
C TRP A 56 7.94 2.37 -9.19
N GLY A 57 8.79 1.35 -9.14
CA GLY A 57 9.93 1.21 -10.04
C GLY A 57 9.64 0.42 -11.31
N GLN A 58 8.79 -0.60 -11.22
CA GLN A 58 8.51 -1.49 -12.35
C GLN A 58 7.11 -1.28 -12.94
N VAL A 59 6.08 -1.20 -12.11
CA VAL A 59 4.70 -1.05 -12.58
C VAL A 59 4.50 0.37 -13.13
N ILE A 60 4.68 1.38 -12.31
CA ILE A 60 4.61 2.77 -12.73
C ILE A 60 5.85 3.12 -13.55
N GLY A 61 7.03 2.90 -12.97
CA GLY A 61 8.30 3.06 -13.65
C GLY A 61 8.65 4.49 -14.04
N SER A 62 9.26 4.63 -15.20
CA SER A 62 9.63 5.92 -15.78
C SER A 62 9.56 5.82 -17.29
N PRO A 63 9.61 6.96 -18.02
CA PRO A 63 9.60 6.93 -19.49
C PRO A 63 10.74 6.11 -20.09
N SER A 64 11.87 6.00 -19.38
CA SER A 64 13.02 5.22 -19.83
C SER A 64 13.04 3.79 -19.35
N LYS A 65 12.10 3.40 -18.46
CA LYS A 65 12.02 2.03 -17.93
C LYS A 65 11.15 1.19 -18.83
N GLU A 66 11.78 0.43 -19.72
CA GLU A 66 11.08 -0.45 -20.65
C GLU A 66 10.15 -1.42 -19.93
N GLY A 67 8.93 -1.57 -20.42
CA GLY A 67 7.94 -2.46 -19.85
C GLY A 67 7.15 -1.88 -18.68
N SER A 68 7.40 -0.61 -18.32
CA SER A 68 6.61 0.06 -17.30
C SER A 68 5.49 0.90 -17.93
N LEU A 69 4.47 1.24 -17.13
CA LEU A 69 3.36 2.05 -17.64
C LEU A 69 3.82 3.40 -18.17
N MET A 70 4.75 4.07 -17.50
CA MET A 70 5.22 5.39 -17.94
C MET A 70 6.03 5.34 -19.24
N SER A 71 6.50 4.18 -19.66
CA SER A 71 7.17 4.02 -20.96
C SER A 71 6.20 3.97 -22.12
N ASN A 72 4.90 3.81 -21.86
CA ASN A 72 3.88 3.73 -22.88
C ASN A 72 3.48 5.13 -23.32
N GLU A 73 3.25 5.32 -24.63
CA GLU A 73 2.83 6.59 -25.21
C GLU A 73 1.54 7.13 -24.61
N MET A 74 0.65 6.26 -24.16
CA MET A 74 -0.61 6.62 -23.53
C MET A 74 -0.41 7.50 -22.30
N PHE A 75 0.71 7.34 -21.59
CA PHE A 75 1.00 8.08 -20.36
C PHE A 75 2.11 9.11 -20.55
N GLN A 76 2.41 9.46 -21.78
CA GLN A 76 3.40 10.47 -22.08
C GLN A 76 2.98 11.82 -21.47
N GLY A 77 3.90 12.44 -20.73
CA GLY A 77 3.63 13.70 -20.05
C GLY A 77 3.10 13.57 -18.63
N TYR A 78 2.74 12.37 -18.20
CA TYR A 78 2.33 12.11 -16.82
C TYR A 78 3.54 12.08 -15.90
N THR A 79 3.35 12.59 -14.66
CA THR A 79 4.30 12.32 -13.58
C THR A 79 3.94 10.98 -12.93
N LYS A 80 4.86 10.44 -12.13
CA LYS A 80 4.58 9.20 -11.37
C LYS A 80 3.36 9.38 -10.48
N GLN A 81 3.26 10.53 -9.81
CA GLN A 81 2.15 10.82 -8.90
C GLN A 81 0.82 10.93 -9.66
N GLU A 82 0.83 11.58 -10.81
CA GLU A 82 -0.37 11.71 -11.63
C GLU A 82 -0.87 10.35 -12.11
N LEU A 83 0.04 9.49 -12.53
CA LEU A 83 -0.32 8.13 -12.97
C LEU A 83 -0.84 7.31 -11.79
N HIS A 84 -0.20 7.41 -10.63
CA HIS A 84 -0.64 6.74 -9.40
C HIS A 84 -2.08 7.15 -9.04
N GLU A 85 -2.39 8.45 -9.08
CA GLU A 85 -3.74 8.94 -8.81
C GLU A 85 -4.75 8.44 -9.83
N ALA A 86 -4.37 8.41 -11.12
CA ALA A 86 -5.24 7.90 -12.18
C ALA A 86 -5.55 6.41 -11.99
N LEU A 87 -4.56 5.62 -11.57
CA LEU A 87 -4.76 4.19 -11.30
C LEU A 87 -5.68 3.95 -10.11
N LYS A 88 -5.51 4.73 -9.06
CA LYS A 88 -6.40 4.65 -7.88
C LYS A 88 -7.84 4.94 -8.26
N GLU A 89 -8.06 5.98 -9.06
CA GLU A 89 -9.39 6.33 -9.52
C GLU A 89 -9.99 5.23 -10.40
N LYS A 90 -9.21 4.70 -11.33
CA LYS A 90 -9.66 3.67 -12.25
C LYS A 90 -10.08 2.39 -11.52
N PHE A 91 -9.37 1.99 -10.50
CA PHE A 91 -9.63 0.75 -9.74
C PHE A 91 -10.39 0.99 -8.44
N ASP A 92 -10.93 2.20 -8.27
CA ASP A 92 -11.75 2.59 -7.13
C ASP A 92 -11.05 2.36 -5.79
N VAL A 93 -9.80 2.80 -5.72
CA VAL A 93 -8.97 2.73 -4.53
C VAL A 93 -8.77 4.12 -3.97
N LYS A 94 -9.12 4.35 -2.72
CA LYS A 94 -8.97 5.67 -2.09
C LYS A 94 -7.51 5.96 -1.71
N SER A 95 -6.82 4.96 -1.17
CA SER A 95 -5.44 5.11 -0.74
C SER A 95 -4.74 3.75 -0.75
N THR A 96 -3.50 3.73 -1.23
CA THR A 96 -2.66 2.53 -1.13
C THR A 96 -1.95 2.44 0.21
N ALA A 97 -1.81 3.56 0.92
CA ALA A 97 -1.09 3.61 2.18
C ALA A 97 -1.71 2.72 3.28
N GLY A 98 -3.03 2.55 3.25
CA GLY A 98 -3.74 1.70 4.21
C GLY A 98 -3.85 0.24 3.82
N MET A 99 -3.34 -0.15 2.66
CA MET A 99 -3.47 -1.53 2.17
C MET A 99 -2.54 -2.49 2.87
N GLU A 100 -3.06 -3.66 3.24
CA GLU A 100 -2.26 -4.78 3.66
C GLU A 100 -1.59 -5.44 2.44
N GLN A 101 -0.64 -6.33 2.68
CA GLN A 101 0.13 -6.99 1.63
C GLN A 101 -0.76 -7.67 0.58
N GLU A 102 -1.77 -8.40 1.01
CA GLU A 102 -2.69 -9.11 0.10
C GLU A 102 -3.52 -8.16 -0.75
N GLU A 103 -4.05 -7.10 -0.13
CA GLU A 103 -4.84 -6.09 -0.85
C GLU A 103 -3.99 -5.37 -1.89
N PHE A 104 -2.76 -5.06 -1.54
CA PHE A 104 -1.84 -4.39 -2.45
C PHE A 104 -1.44 -5.30 -3.61
N THR A 105 -1.24 -6.59 -3.34
CA THR A 105 -0.98 -7.60 -4.37
C THR A 105 -2.15 -7.69 -5.35
N GLU A 106 -3.38 -7.71 -4.87
CA GLU A 106 -4.57 -7.71 -5.73
C GLU A 106 -4.66 -6.46 -6.59
N TYR A 107 -4.40 -5.30 -6.00
CA TYR A 107 -4.38 -4.03 -6.71
C TYR A 107 -3.36 -4.06 -7.85
N ILE A 108 -2.13 -4.48 -7.58
CA ILE A 108 -1.08 -4.61 -8.58
C ILE A 108 -1.48 -5.59 -9.69
N ASN A 109 -2.05 -6.73 -9.33
CA ASN A 109 -2.47 -7.75 -10.29
C ASN A 109 -3.57 -7.23 -11.22
N LYS A 110 -4.50 -6.43 -10.71
CA LYS A 110 -5.52 -5.78 -11.53
C LYS A 110 -4.89 -4.83 -12.54
N ILE A 111 -3.90 -4.07 -12.13
CA ILE A 111 -3.18 -3.15 -13.02
C ILE A 111 -2.45 -3.92 -14.11
N ILE A 112 -1.73 -4.98 -13.74
CA ILE A 112 -0.97 -5.81 -14.69
C ILE A 112 -1.90 -6.41 -15.73
N ARG A 113 -3.04 -6.94 -15.30
CA ARG A 113 -4.04 -7.52 -16.20
C ARG A 113 -4.62 -6.47 -17.14
N TRP A 114 -4.98 -5.34 -16.59
CA TRP A 114 -5.50 -4.22 -17.39
C TRP A 114 -4.49 -3.76 -18.44
N ALA A 115 -3.23 -3.62 -18.05
CA ALA A 115 -2.18 -3.20 -18.97
C ALA A 115 -2.00 -4.19 -20.12
N ALA A 116 -2.06 -5.49 -19.84
CA ALA A 116 -1.95 -6.52 -20.85
C ALA A 116 -3.15 -6.51 -21.80
N GLU A 117 -4.35 -6.35 -21.28
CA GLU A 117 -5.58 -6.41 -22.07
C GLU A 117 -5.83 -5.15 -22.90
N PHE A 118 -5.57 -3.97 -22.36
CA PHE A 118 -5.96 -2.70 -23.01
C PHE A 118 -4.80 -1.91 -23.60
N ALA A 119 -3.60 -2.05 -23.05
CA ALA A 119 -2.43 -1.34 -23.55
C ALA A 119 -1.44 -2.25 -24.26
N GLY A 120 -1.70 -3.56 -24.29
CA GLY A 120 -0.81 -4.54 -24.90
C GLY A 120 0.56 -4.60 -24.22
N MET A 121 0.64 -4.24 -22.97
CA MET A 121 1.89 -4.17 -22.23
C MET A 121 2.07 -5.37 -21.31
N TYR A 122 3.30 -5.88 -21.29
CA TYR A 122 3.68 -6.95 -20.38
C TYR A 122 4.54 -6.36 -19.28
N ILE A 123 3.96 -6.15 -18.11
CA ILE A 123 4.71 -5.69 -16.94
C ILE A 123 5.40 -6.91 -16.33
N LYS A 124 6.73 -6.85 -16.21
CA LYS A 124 7.52 -7.95 -15.70
C LYS A 124 7.13 -8.28 -14.27
N GLU A 125 6.87 -9.55 -13.99
CA GLU A 125 6.55 -10.00 -12.65
C GLU A 125 7.75 -9.86 -11.71
N PRO A 126 7.49 -9.61 -10.41
CA PRO A 126 8.57 -9.52 -9.45
C PRO A 126 9.22 -10.90 -9.24
N GLU A 127 10.55 -10.89 -9.16
CA GLU A 127 11.31 -12.15 -9.01
C GLU A 127 11.35 -12.63 -7.56
N ASP A 128 11.24 -11.73 -6.59
CA ASP A 128 11.45 -12.02 -5.18
C ASP A 128 10.43 -11.35 -4.24
N LEU A 129 9.15 -11.47 -4.55
CA LEU A 129 8.13 -10.94 -3.64
C LEU A 129 7.41 -12.01 -2.86
#